data_57c5f97c0fb3e0059afe48891fd08607
#
_entry.id   57c5f97c0fb3e0059afe48891fd08607
#
_cell.length_a   1.000
_cell.length_b   1.000
_cell.length_c   1.000
_cell.angle_alpha   90.00
_cell.angle_beta   90.00
_cell.angle_gamma   90.00
#
_symmetry.space_group_name_H-M   'P 1'
#
loop_
_entity.id
_entity.type
_entity.pdbx_description
1 polymer ?
#
loop_
_entity_poly.entity_id
_entity_poly.type
_entity_poly.pdbx_seq_one_letter_code
_entity_poly.pdbx_strand_id
1 'polypeptide(L)'
;HVGKKDGVEFDGGSSDSYELTIGSNTFIDGFEDGVIGMKKDETKDLNLTFPEDYSNTDLAGADVVFTVTVNHVYEETDAVLDDAFVAARNIDGVSTVAEYRQYVYDNLMSSAKSQQETELERNVLEAVTANATFKETPEEMVSRYYDRLVKNLTATASMYGIDLETFMSYSYGLAADEYEDELQKSAQSAAEQIMVMQAIAEKEGLTLTDEELQADLESSASEYGYDSVDAYQEAIGDLRGYKEYLMSEKVTKYLIENANVTETEASTEEATEETTETETETTTETATEAK
;
A
#
# COMPACT_ATOMS: atom_id res chain seq x y z
N HIS A 1 -28.46 -16.32 -9.81
CA HIS A 1 -29.81 -15.83 -9.47
C HIS A 1 -30.35 -14.91 -10.56
N VAL A 2 -31.66 -14.91 -10.68
CA VAL A 2 -32.39 -14.01 -11.59
C VAL A 2 -33.55 -13.37 -10.81
N GLY A 3 -33.50 -12.06 -10.64
CA GLY A 3 -34.52 -11.28 -9.94
C GLY A 3 -35.56 -10.70 -10.91
N LYS A 4 -36.83 -10.85 -10.58
CA LYS A 4 -37.97 -10.35 -11.39
C LYS A 4 -38.95 -9.59 -10.52
N LYS A 5 -39.39 -8.42 -11.01
CA LYS A 5 -40.52 -7.65 -10.49
C LYS A 5 -41.68 -7.76 -11.48
N ASP A 6 -42.85 -8.16 -11.03
CA ASP A 6 -44.04 -8.36 -11.90
C ASP A 6 -43.76 -9.26 -13.13
N GLY A 7 -42.83 -10.26 -12.96
CA GLY A 7 -42.42 -11.20 -14.00
C GLY A 7 -41.37 -10.65 -14.98
N VAL A 8 -40.91 -9.41 -14.83
CA VAL A 8 -39.87 -8.76 -15.67
C VAL A 8 -38.57 -8.66 -14.88
N GLU A 9 -37.46 -9.06 -15.50
CA GLU A 9 -36.13 -8.88 -14.92
C GLU A 9 -35.82 -7.40 -14.73
N PHE A 10 -35.18 -7.06 -13.60
CA PHE A 10 -34.74 -5.69 -13.29
C PHE A 10 -33.22 -5.60 -13.27
N ASP A 11 -32.72 -4.42 -13.55
CA ASP A 11 -31.29 -4.14 -13.60
C ASP A 11 -30.64 -4.34 -12.22
N GLY A 12 -29.47 -5.02 -12.21
CA GLY A 12 -28.78 -5.41 -10.98
C GLY A 12 -29.39 -6.57 -10.21
N GLY A 13 -30.53 -7.18 -10.68
CA GLY A 13 -31.19 -8.31 -10.01
C GLY A 13 -30.69 -9.69 -10.41
N SER A 14 -29.79 -9.79 -11.39
CA SER A 14 -29.35 -11.08 -11.95
C SER A 14 -27.83 -11.22 -11.95
N SER A 15 -27.36 -12.43 -11.70
CA SER A 15 -25.95 -12.82 -11.84
C SER A 15 -25.84 -14.30 -12.18
N ASP A 16 -24.97 -14.63 -13.14
CA ASP A 16 -24.69 -16.01 -13.53
C ASP A 16 -23.86 -16.76 -12.49
N SER A 17 -23.05 -16.04 -11.70
CA SER A 17 -22.23 -16.59 -10.63
C SER A 17 -22.00 -15.55 -9.55
N TYR A 18 -22.40 -15.86 -8.33
CA TYR A 18 -22.17 -15.04 -7.15
C TYR A 18 -21.80 -15.95 -5.98
N GLU A 19 -20.72 -15.62 -5.27
CA GLU A 19 -20.30 -16.33 -4.08
C GLU A 19 -20.97 -15.67 -2.85
N LEU A 20 -21.89 -16.39 -2.24
CA LEU A 20 -22.70 -15.91 -1.12
C LEU A 20 -22.30 -16.62 0.18
N THR A 21 -21.86 -15.86 1.16
CA THR A 21 -21.67 -16.36 2.53
C THR A 21 -22.97 -16.21 3.31
N ILE A 22 -23.53 -17.31 3.79
CA ILE A 22 -24.74 -17.30 4.61
C ILE A 22 -24.46 -16.57 5.93
N GLY A 23 -25.30 -15.60 6.27
CA GLY A 23 -25.13 -14.72 7.43
C GLY A 23 -24.36 -13.43 7.14
N SER A 24 -23.94 -13.19 5.90
CA SER A 24 -23.27 -11.95 5.50
C SER A 24 -24.18 -10.73 5.43
N ASN A 25 -25.48 -10.94 5.30
CA ASN A 25 -26.51 -9.90 5.08
C ASN A 25 -26.21 -9.02 3.85
N THR A 26 -25.61 -9.58 2.82
CA THR A 26 -25.30 -8.88 1.56
C THR A 26 -26.49 -8.80 0.62
N PHE A 27 -27.51 -9.59 0.84
CA PHE A 27 -28.77 -9.59 0.09
C PHE A 27 -29.93 -9.05 0.95
N ILE A 28 -31.05 -8.80 0.30
CA ILE A 28 -32.28 -8.38 0.99
C ILE A 28 -32.80 -9.48 1.94
N ASP A 29 -33.52 -9.06 2.97
CA ASP A 29 -34.04 -9.95 4.01
C ASP A 29 -34.77 -11.15 3.43
N GLY A 30 -34.45 -12.34 3.97
CA GLY A 30 -35.03 -13.60 3.56
C GLY A 30 -34.37 -14.29 2.37
N PHE A 31 -33.46 -13.63 1.65
CA PHE A 31 -32.73 -14.26 0.53
C PHE A 31 -31.82 -15.38 1.04
N GLU A 32 -30.97 -15.06 2.01
CA GLU A 32 -30.01 -16.03 2.59
C GLU A 32 -30.74 -17.15 3.30
N ASP A 33 -31.79 -16.85 4.08
CA ASP A 33 -32.68 -17.87 4.71
C ASP A 33 -33.35 -18.76 3.67
N GLY A 34 -33.71 -18.19 2.54
CA GLY A 34 -34.36 -18.91 1.45
C GLY A 34 -33.48 -19.98 0.79
N VAL A 35 -32.15 -19.77 0.78
CA VAL A 35 -31.19 -20.72 0.18
C VAL A 35 -30.63 -21.73 1.18
N ILE A 36 -30.85 -21.56 2.48
CA ILE A 36 -30.45 -22.54 3.48
C ILE A 36 -31.07 -23.91 3.19
N GLY A 37 -30.22 -24.94 3.19
CA GLY A 37 -30.61 -26.33 2.93
C GLY A 37 -30.74 -26.73 1.48
N MET A 38 -30.56 -25.78 0.52
CA MET A 38 -30.46 -26.11 -0.91
C MET A 38 -29.19 -26.89 -1.21
N LYS A 39 -29.27 -27.74 -2.22
CA LYS A 39 -28.17 -28.59 -2.68
C LYS A 39 -27.63 -28.06 -4.01
N LYS A 40 -26.42 -28.50 -4.35
CA LYS A 40 -25.85 -28.27 -5.68
C LYS A 40 -26.84 -28.65 -6.78
N ASP A 41 -26.94 -27.81 -7.80
CA ASP A 41 -27.82 -27.91 -8.99
C ASP A 41 -29.33 -27.81 -8.66
N GLU A 42 -29.70 -27.46 -7.43
CA GLU A 42 -31.07 -27.17 -7.05
C GLU A 42 -31.46 -25.74 -7.43
N THR A 43 -32.66 -25.58 -7.97
CA THR A 43 -33.24 -24.29 -8.34
C THR A 43 -34.52 -24.06 -7.52
N LYS A 44 -34.68 -22.87 -6.95
CA LYS A 44 -35.81 -22.47 -6.14
C LYS A 44 -36.19 -21.01 -6.37
N ASP A 45 -37.48 -20.72 -6.38
CA ASP A 45 -37.99 -19.36 -6.41
C ASP A 45 -38.17 -18.86 -4.96
N LEU A 46 -37.56 -17.69 -4.69
CA LEU A 46 -37.68 -16.96 -3.43
C LEU A 46 -38.57 -15.72 -3.66
N ASN A 47 -39.71 -15.68 -2.93
CA ASN A 47 -40.58 -14.52 -2.93
C ASN A 47 -40.13 -13.57 -1.83
N LEU A 48 -39.63 -12.40 -2.17
CA LEU A 48 -39.02 -11.45 -1.24
C LEU A 48 -39.58 -10.05 -1.50
N THR A 49 -39.45 -9.17 -0.49
CA THR A 49 -39.86 -7.77 -0.60
C THR A 49 -38.65 -6.89 -0.32
N PHE A 50 -38.38 -5.92 -1.16
CA PHE A 50 -37.32 -4.94 -0.90
C PHE A 50 -37.68 -4.06 0.31
N PRO A 51 -36.70 -3.63 1.13
CA PRO A 51 -36.91 -2.64 2.18
C PRO A 51 -37.56 -1.35 1.64
N GLU A 52 -38.40 -0.69 2.45
CA GLU A 52 -39.05 0.58 2.03
C GLU A 52 -38.07 1.73 1.83
N ASP A 53 -36.90 1.66 2.49
CA ASP A 53 -35.80 2.62 2.42
C ASP A 53 -34.70 2.22 1.43
N TYR A 54 -34.98 1.25 0.54
CA TYR A 54 -33.99 0.81 -0.44
C TYR A 54 -33.59 1.96 -1.37
N SER A 55 -32.29 2.07 -1.65
CA SER A 55 -31.71 3.18 -2.41
C SER A 55 -32.26 3.37 -3.81
N ASN A 56 -32.68 2.26 -4.48
CA ASN A 56 -33.39 2.33 -5.74
C ASN A 56 -34.89 2.45 -5.48
N THR A 57 -35.43 3.66 -5.69
CA THR A 57 -36.84 3.99 -5.42
C THR A 57 -37.85 3.18 -6.25
N ASP A 58 -37.45 2.63 -7.40
CA ASP A 58 -38.31 1.78 -8.24
C ASP A 58 -38.49 0.38 -7.65
N LEU A 59 -37.59 -0.01 -6.74
CA LEU A 59 -37.60 -1.30 -6.04
C LEU A 59 -38.02 -1.18 -4.58
N ALA A 60 -37.95 0.00 -3.97
CA ALA A 60 -38.29 0.22 -2.57
C ALA A 60 -39.72 -0.29 -2.26
N GLY A 61 -39.83 -1.16 -1.27
CA GLY A 61 -41.10 -1.81 -0.86
C GLY A 61 -41.72 -2.77 -1.90
N ALA A 62 -41.02 -3.05 -3.02
CA ALA A 62 -41.57 -3.89 -4.07
C ALA A 62 -41.43 -5.38 -3.77
N ASP A 63 -42.47 -6.15 -4.11
CA ASP A 63 -42.43 -7.62 -4.12
C ASP A 63 -41.70 -8.10 -5.37
N VAL A 64 -40.76 -9.04 -5.18
CA VAL A 64 -39.92 -9.60 -6.25
C VAL A 64 -39.80 -11.12 -6.09
N VAL A 65 -39.47 -11.78 -7.19
CA VAL A 65 -39.14 -13.20 -7.19
C VAL A 65 -37.72 -13.37 -7.66
N PHE A 66 -36.90 -14.00 -6.82
CA PHE A 66 -35.57 -14.43 -7.20
C PHE A 66 -35.55 -15.93 -7.50
N THR A 67 -35.32 -16.29 -8.74
CA THR A 67 -35.02 -17.67 -9.14
C THR A 67 -33.55 -17.93 -8.85
N VAL A 68 -33.23 -18.72 -7.83
CA VAL A 68 -31.87 -19.03 -7.40
C VAL A 68 -31.50 -20.45 -7.78
N THR A 69 -30.32 -20.63 -8.41
CA THR A 69 -29.73 -21.94 -8.69
C THR A 69 -28.41 -22.07 -7.96
N VAL A 70 -28.22 -23.10 -7.14
CA VAL A 70 -26.99 -23.36 -6.41
C VAL A 70 -26.01 -24.11 -7.28
N ASN A 71 -24.96 -23.44 -7.74
CA ASN A 71 -23.92 -24.03 -8.56
C ASN A 71 -22.96 -24.91 -7.73
N HIS A 72 -22.56 -24.42 -6.55
CA HIS A 72 -21.66 -25.10 -5.62
C HIS A 72 -22.07 -24.78 -4.17
N VAL A 73 -21.72 -25.68 -3.27
CA VAL A 73 -21.81 -25.45 -1.82
C VAL A 73 -20.40 -25.62 -1.28
N TYR A 74 -19.92 -24.59 -0.57
CA TYR A 74 -18.60 -24.58 0.07
C TYR A 74 -18.80 -24.58 1.60
N GLU A 75 -17.86 -25.15 2.28
CA GLU A 75 -17.69 -24.99 3.71
C GLU A 75 -16.35 -24.27 3.91
N GLU A 76 -16.39 -23.11 4.56
CA GLU A 76 -15.18 -22.43 4.97
C GLU A 76 -14.59 -23.13 6.18
N THR A 77 -13.34 -23.54 6.07
CA THR A 77 -12.56 -24.10 7.17
C THR A 77 -11.26 -23.33 7.31
N ASP A 78 -10.80 -23.17 8.55
CA ASP A 78 -9.51 -22.56 8.81
C ASP A 78 -8.41 -23.32 8.09
N ALA A 79 -7.52 -22.61 7.42
CA ALA A 79 -6.38 -23.20 6.75
C ALA A 79 -5.38 -23.73 7.78
N VAL A 80 -5.00 -24.99 7.65
CA VAL A 80 -3.94 -25.57 8.49
C VAL A 80 -2.59 -25.29 7.85
N LEU A 81 -1.70 -24.63 8.60
CA LEU A 81 -0.33 -24.41 8.17
C LEU A 81 0.47 -25.72 8.28
N ASP A 82 0.46 -26.50 7.21
CA ASP A 82 1.25 -27.72 7.03
C ASP A 82 2.10 -27.67 5.75
N ASP A 83 2.91 -28.69 5.53
CA ASP A 83 3.79 -28.75 4.37
C ASP A 83 2.99 -28.81 3.04
N ALA A 84 1.80 -29.38 3.05
CA ALA A 84 0.94 -29.42 1.86
C ALA A 84 0.40 -28.02 1.50
N PHE A 85 -0.01 -27.24 2.50
CA PHE A 85 -0.39 -25.85 2.34
C PHE A 85 0.77 -25.01 1.79
N VAL A 86 1.98 -25.18 2.35
CA VAL A 86 3.17 -24.45 1.91
C VAL A 86 3.53 -24.80 0.47
N ALA A 87 3.55 -26.09 0.13
CA ALA A 87 3.84 -26.54 -1.24
C ALA A 87 2.84 -25.98 -2.27
N ALA A 88 1.56 -25.85 -1.89
CA ALA A 88 0.52 -25.27 -2.74
C ALA A 88 0.71 -23.75 -3.01
N ARG A 89 1.52 -23.03 -2.22
CA ARG A 89 1.87 -21.62 -2.46
C ARG A 89 2.83 -21.42 -3.63
N ASN A 90 3.49 -22.47 -4.10
CA ASN A 90 4.44 -22.47 -5.23
C ASN A 90 5.54 -21.40 -5.09
N ILE A 91 6.10 -21.24 -3.90
CA ILE A 91 7.25 -20.37 -3.63
C ILE A 91 8.52 -21.16 -3.96
N ASP A 92 9.38 -20.61 -4.82
CA ASP A 92 10.59 -21.30 -5.25
C ASP A 92 11.51 -21.60 -4.04
N GLY A 93 11.95 -22.86 -3.97
CA GLY A 93 12.81 -23.35 -2.87
C GLY A 93 12.11 -23.49 -1.51
N VAL A 94 10.77 -23.32 -1.41
CA VAL A 94 10.02 -23.41 -0.15
C VAL A 94 8.91 -24.45 -0.28
N SER A 95 9.04 -25.54 0.48
CA SER A 95 8.10 -26.68 0.41
C SER A 95 7.62 -27.18 1.78
N THR A 96 8.27 -26.75 2.87
CA THR A 96 7.93 -27.13 4.23
C THR A 96 7.59 -25.92 5.10
N VAL A 97 6.87 -26.14 6.20
CA VAL A 97 6.55 -25.08 7.17
C VAL A 97 7.82 -24.44 7.74
N ALA A 98 8.88 -25.21 7.95
CA ALA A 98 10.16 -24.69 8.47
C ALA A 98 10.80 -23.73 7.46
N GLU A 99 10.86 -24.10 6.16
CA GLU A 99 11.38 -23.26 5.09
C GLU A 99 10.52 -22.01 4.91
N TYR A 100 9.19 -22.16 5.01
CA TYR A 100 8.27 -21.03 4.90
C TYR A 100 8.45 -20.00 6.04
N ARG A 101 8.64 -20.48 7.27
CA ARG A 101 8.96 -19.61 8.41
C ARG A 101 10.28 -18.86 8.21
N GLN A 102 11.31 -19.55 7.69
CA GLN A 102 12.58 -18.90 7.37
C GLN A 102 12.42 -17.88 6.26
N TYR A 103 11.70 -18.21 5.18
CA TYR A 103 11.41 -17.30 4.09
C TYR A 103 10.69 -16.02 4.57
N VAL A 104 9.66 -16.16 5.41
CA VAL A 104 8.95 -15.03 5.98
C VAL A 104 9.86 -14.20 6.89
N TYR A 105 10.66 -14.85 7.73
CA TYR A 105 11.62 -14.19 8.60
C TYR A 105 12.64 -13.36 7.79
N ASP A 106 13.24 -13.95 6.76
CA ASP A 106 14.24 -13.28 5.93
C ASP A 106 13.64 -12.07 5.19
N ASN A 107 12.41 -12.19 4.69
CA ASN A 107 11.70 -11.08 4.06
C ASN A 107 11.39 -9.95 5.06
N LEU A 108 10.91 -10.28 6.26
CA LEU A 108 10.64 -9.29 7.31
C LEU A 108 11.93 -8.61 7.78
N MET A 109 13.02 -9.36 7.96
CA MET A 109 14.32 -8.82 8.33
C MET A 109 14.88 -7.90 7.25
N SER A 110 14.76 -8.30 5.97
CA SER A 110 15.20 -7.46 4.84
C SER A 110 14.38 -6.16 4.78
N SER A 111 13.07 -6.24 4.96
CA SER A 111 12.19 -5.07 4.99
C SER A 111 12.51 -4.14 6.16
N ALA A 112 12.66 -4.69 7.36
CA ALA A 112 13.00 -3.92 8.57
C ALA A 112 14.37 -3.24 8.43
N LYS A 113 15.36 -3.92 7.86
CA LYS A 113 16.69 -3.35 7.60
C LYS A 113 16.61 -2.20 6.60
N SER A 114 15.88 -2.37 5.51
CA SER A 114 15.68 -1.30 4.52
C SER A 114 14.99 -0.08 5.12
N GLN A 115 13.98 -0.29 5.98
CA GLN A 115 13.31 0.80 6.69
C GLN A 115 14.27 1.52 7.65
N GLN A 116 15.08 0.76 8.41
CA GLN A 116 16.07 1.31 9.32
C GLN A 116 17.12 2.15 8.57
N GLU A 117 17.62 1.66 7.43
CA GLU A 117 18.57 2.40 6.59
C GLU A 117 17.96 3.71 6.08
N THR A 118 16.72 3.67 5.56
CA THR A 118 16.00 4.87 5.09
C THR A 118 15.75 5.87 6.22
N GLU A 119 15.38 5.38 7.41
CA GLU A 119 15.17 6.24 8.58
C GLU A 119 16.48 6.86 9.07
N LEU A 120 17.57 6.11 9.09
CA LEU A 120 18.89 6.62 9.44
C LEU A 120 19.34 7.72 8.48
N GLU A 121 19.19 7.52 7.16
CA GLU A 121 19.49 8.52 6.14
C GLU A 121 18.69 9.79 6.40
N ARG A 122 17.38 9.68 6.58
CA ARG A 122 16.50 10.82 6.87
C ARG A 122 16.94 11.56 8.13
N ASN A 123 17.16 10.85 9.24
CA ASN A 123 17.52 11.45 10.52
C ASN A 123 18.87 12.18 10.46
N VAL A 124 19.84 11.61 9.75
CA VAL A 124 21.15 12.25 9.56
C VAL A 124 21.02 13.54 8.73
N LEU A 125 20.25 13.50 7.64
CA LEU A 125 20.01 14.67 6.79
C LEU A 125 19.24 15.77 7.54
N GLU A 126 18.21 15.42 8.29
CA GLU A 126 17.44 16.35 9.12
C GLU A 126 18.36 17.00 10.19
N ALA A 127 19.15 16.19 10.89
CA ALA A 127 20.04 16.69 11.92
C ALA A 127 21.09 17.68 11.37
N VAL A 128 21.67 17.38 10.20
CA VAL A 128 22.66 18.26 9.59
C VAL A 128 22.01 19.54 9.06
N THR A 129 20.85 19.44 8.43
CA THR A 129 20.10 20.60 7.90
C THR A 129 19.60 21.51 9.03
N ALA A 130 19.08 20.94 10.12
CA ALA A 130 18.61 21.70 11.29
C ALA A 130 19.73 22.50 11.98
N ASN A 131 20.98 22.04 11.88
CA ASN A 131 22.15 22.75 12.42
C ASN A 131 22.78 23.74 11.43
N ALA A 132 22.27 23.81 10.20
CA ALA A 132 22.74 24.76 9.20
C ALA A 132 22.16 26.16 9.41
N THR A 133 22.89 27.18 8.96
CA THR A 133 22.41 28.56 8.96
C THR A 133 22.45 29.09 7.52
N PHE A 134 21.28 29.42 7.01
CA PHE A 134 21.12 29.96 5.66
C PHE A 134 21.13 31.50 5.72
N LYS A 135 21.91 32.13 4.85
CA LYS A 135 21.86 33.59 4.67
C LYS A 135 20.73 33.96 3.72
N GLU A 136 20.61 33.18 2.65
CA GLU A 136 19.59 33.32 1.61
C GLU A 136 19.53 32.03 0.82
N THR A 137 18.33 31.60 0.47
CA THR A 137 18.10 30.47 -0.46
C THR A 137 17.76 31.05 -1.82
N PRO A 138 18.53 30.75 -2.89
CA PRO A 138 18.29 31.32 -4.22
C PRO A 138 16.89 31.01 -4.74
N GLU A 139 16.11 32.02 -5.09
CA GLU A 139 14.74 31.86 -5.61
C GLU A 139 14.67 30.94 -6.83
N GLU A 140 15.66 31.04 -7.76
CA GLU A 140 15.75 30.15 -8.92
C GLU A 140 15.85 28.67 -8.51
N MET A 141 16.57 28.39 -7.43
CA MET A 141 16.69 27.01 -6.91
C MET A 141 15.37 26.52 -6.34
N VAL A 142 14.70 27.32 -5.53
CA VAL A 142 13.39 26.99 -4.96
C VAL A 142 12.37 26.76 -6.07
N SER A 143 12.29 27.65 -7.07
CA SER A 143 11.39 27.51 -8.22
C SER A 143 11.63 26.19 -8.97
N ARG A 144 12.88 25.81 -9.22
CA ARG A 144 13.22 24.56 -9.89
C ARG A 144 12.78 23.32 -9.10
N TYR A 145 12.93 23.35 -7.77
CA TYR A 145 12.43 22.26 -6.92
C TYR A 145 10.90 22.21 -6.87
N TYR A 146 10.26 23.37 -6.84
CA TYR A 146 8.80 23.47 -6.93
C TYR A 146 8.28 22.87 -8.24
N ASP A 147 8.83 23.28 -9.37
CA ASP A 147 8.43 22.77 -10.69
C ASP A 147 8.61 21.25 -10.79
N ARG A 148 9.70 20.72 -10.21
CA ARG A 148 9.95 19.29 -10.17
C ARG A 148 8.92 18.56 -9.30
N LEU A 149 8.58 19.08 -8.12
CA LEU A 149 7.56 18.51 -7.24
C LEU A 149 6.20 18.50 -7.94
N VAL A 150 5.77 19.62 -8.49
CA VAL A 150 4.51 19.73 -9.24
C VAL A 150 4.48 18.74 -10.39
N LYS A 151 5.54 18.66 -11.19
CA LYS A 151 5.64 17.72 -12.31
C LYS A 151 5.48 16.25 -11.85
N ASN A 152 6.18 15.86 -10.80
CA ASN A 152 6.16 14.49 -10.29
C ASN A 152 4.78 14.13 -9.70
N LEU A 153 4.20 15.02 -8.89
CA LEU A 153 2.88 14.81 -8.30
C LEU A 153 1.78 14.78 -9.36
N THR A 154 1.87 15.65 -10.39
CA THR A 154 0.93 15.65 -11.54
C THR A 154 1.04 14.35 -12.33
N ALA A 155 2.25 13.84 -12.55
CA ALA A 155 2.44 12.54 -13.20
C ALA A 155 1.82 11.41 -12.38
N THR A 156 2.01 11.41 -11.06
CA THR A 156 1.39 10.43 -10.16
C THR A 156 -0.13 10.52 -10.18
N ALA A 157 -0.70 11.72 -10.07
CA ALA A 157 -2.15 11.95 -10.15
C ALA A 157 -2.74 11.41 -11.46
N SER A 158 -2.03 11.65 -12.58
CA SER A 158 -2.43 11.17 -13.90
C SER A 158 -2.49 9.65 -14.01
N MET A 159 -1.65 8.91 -13.26
CA MET A 159 -1.72 7.43 -13.20
C MET A 159 -3.03 6.93 -12.57
N TYR A 160 -3.64 7.74 -11.69
CA TYR A 160 -4.95 7.47 -11.10
C TYR A 160 -6.12 8.09 -11.89
N GLY A 161 -5.84 8.79 -12.99
CA GLY A 161 -6.84 9.45 -13.83
C GLY A 161 -7.48 10.70 -13.20
N ILE A 162 -6.80 11.34 -12.24
CA ILE A 162 -7.27 12.54 -11.54
C ILE A 162 -6.28 13.71 -11.73
N ASP A 163 -6.71 14.94 -11.47
CA ASP A 163 -5.84 16.11 -11.45
C ASP A 163 -5.07 16.24 -10.13
N LEU A 164 -4.08 17.16 -10.13
CA LEU A 164 -3.20 17.37 -8.96
C LEU A 164 -4.00 17.84 -7.74
N GLU A 165 -4.96 18.74 -7.89
CA GLU A 165 -5.76 19.26 -6.77
C GLU A 165 -6.54 18.14 -6.09
N THR A 166 -7.24 17.31 -6.88
CA THR A 166 -7.96 16.13 -6.40
C THR A 166 -7.03 15.15 -5.71
N PHE A 167 -5.83 14.92 -6.29
CA PHE A 167 -4.82 14.04 -5.70
C PHE A 167 -4.32 14.57 -4.35
N MET A 168 -4.01 15.86 -4.25
CA MET A 168 -3.54 16.48 -3.00
C MET A 168 -4.60 16.45 -1.91
N SER A 169 -5.86 16.70 -2.26
CA SER A 169 -6.97 16.62 -1.33
C SER A 169 -7.20 15.18 -0.83
N TYR A 170 -7.20 14.19 -1.72
CA TYR A 170 -7.48 12.80 -1.38
C TYR A 170 -6.32 12.13 -0.62
N SER A 171 -5.07 12.36 -1.05
CA SER A 171 -3.90 11.66 -0.52
C SER A 171 -3.27 12.34 0.70
N TYR A 172 -3.39 13.67 0.80
CA TYR A 172 -2.76 14.48 1.85
C TYR A 172 -3.77 15.28 2.69
N GLY A 173 -5.05 15.28 2.34
CA GLY A 173 -6.10 16.02 3.05
C GLY A 173 -5.98 17.54 2.93
N LEU A 174 -5.24 18.05 1.93
CA LEU A 174 -4.99 19.47 1.73
C LEU A 174 -6.05 20.10 0.82
N ALA A 175 -6.58 21.26 1.22
CA ALA A 175 -7.50 22.03 0.41
C ALA A 175 -6.77 22.72 -0.76
N ALA A 176 -7.54 23.17 -1.75
CA ALA A 176 -7.03 23.78 -2.98
C ALA A 176 -6.14 25.02 -2.74
N ASP A 177 -6.40 25.77 -1.68
CA ASP A 177 -5.65 26.96 -1.28
C ASP A 177 -4.49 26.68 -0.32
N GLU A 178 -4.36 25.45 0.19
CA GLU A 178 -3.34 25.03 1.13
C GLU A 178 -2.18 24.28 0.47
N TYR A 179 -2.45 23.48 -0.58
CA TYR A 179 -1.43 22.62 -1.15
C TYR A 179 -0.31 23.38 -1.87
N GLU A 180 -0.60 24.54 -2.48
CA GLU A 180 0.42 25.35 -3.13
C GLU A 180 1.45 25.88 -2.13
N ASP A 181 0.99 26.38 -0.97
CA ASP A 181 1.86 26.85 0.11
C ASP A 181 2.70 25.70 0.69
N GLU A 182 2.15 24.50 0.79
CA GLU A 182 2.87 23.34 1.28
C GLU A 182 3.92 22.85 0.28
N LEU A 183 3.61 22.86 -1.02
CA LEU A 183 4.58 22.58 -2.07
C LEU A 183 5.71 23.62 -2.10
N GLN A 184 5.40 24.89 -1.85
CA GLN A 184 6.41 25.95 -1.78
C GLN A 184 7.36 25.75 -0.60
N LYS A 185 6.83 25.40 0.59
CA LYS A 185 7.65 25.06 1.77
C LYS A 185 8.52 23.83 1.53
N SER A 186 7.94 22.79 0.91
CA SER A 186 8.66 21.57 0.56
C SER A 186 9.79 21.84 -0.44
N ALA A 187 9.55 22.70 -1.42
CA ALA A 187 10.58 23.13 -2.38
C ALA A 187 11.70 23.95 -1.73
N GLN A 188 11.36 24.84 -0.80
CA GLN A 188 12.31 25.61 0.00
C GLN A 188 13.20 24.66 0.82
N SER A 189 12.59 23.74 1.55
CA SER A 189 13.30 22.75 2.38
C SER A 189 14.22 21.86 1.54
N ALA A 190 13.77 21.39 0.37
CA ALA A 190 14.59 20.59 -0.55
C ALA A 190 15.79 21.39 -1.10
N ALA A 191 15.59 22.67 -1.45
CA ALA A 191 16.65 23.55 -1.90
C ALA A 191 17.71 23.76 -0.80
N GLU A 192 17.27 24.02 0.43
CA GLU A 192 18.13 24.19 1.61
C GLU A 192 18.95 22.93 1.91
N GLN A 193 18.30 21.75 1.86
CA GLN A 193 18.98 20.48 2.05
C GLN A 193 20.10 20.26 1.03
N ILE A 194 19.84 20.51 -0.26
CA ILE A 194 20.86 20.38 -1.29
C ILE A 194 22.00 21.40 -1.12
N MET A 195 21.72 22.62 -0.67
CA MET A 195 22.78 23.60 -0.35
C MET A 195 23.69 23.10 0.77
N VAL A 196 23.14 22.47 1.80
CA VAL A 196 23.92 21.85 2.89
C VAL A 196 24.78 20.70 2.35
N MET A 197 24.17 19.82 1.55
CA MET A 197 24.89 18.69 0.94
C MET A 197 26.04 19.17 0.03
N GLN A 198 25.81 20.19 -0.77
CA GLN A 198 26.84 20.81 -1.61
C GLN A 198 27.97 21.40 -0.76
N ALA A 199 27.67 22.13 0.29
CA ALA A 199 28.67 22.72 1.17
C ALA A 199 29.54 21.65 1.86
N ILE A 200 28.92 20.52 2.26
CA ILE A 200 29.67 19.37 2.82
C ILE A 200 30.52 18.72 1.74
N ALA A 201 29.97 18.50 0.54
CA ALA A 201 30.71 17.92 -0.56
C ALA A 201 31.97 18.73 -0.91
N GLU A 202 31.85 20.06 -0.98
CA GLU A 202 32.97 20.96 -1.22
C GLU A 202 33.99 20.92 -0.10
N LYS A 203 33.55 20.94 1.15
CA LYS A 203 34.40 20.93 2.33
C LYS A 203 35.21 19.65 2.50
N GLU A 204 34.53 18.51 2.29
CA GLU A 204 35.11 17.18 2.52
C GLU A 204 35.70 16.56 1.25
N GLY A 205 35.68 17.28 0.11
CA GLY A 205 36.22 16.79 -1.16
C GLY A 205 35.42 15.67 -1.81
N LEU A 206 34.10 15.68 -1.59
CA LEU A 206 33.14 14.67 -2.07
C LEU A 206 32.39 15.12 -3.32
N THR A 207 32.83 16.18 -3.97
CA THR A 207 32.22 16.66 -5.22
C THR A 207 32.25 15.58 -6.30
N LEU A 208 31.15 15.49 -7.06
CA LEU A 208 31.02 14.52 -8.15
C LEU A 208 31.98 14.90 -9.29
N THR A 209 32.85 13.99 -9.69
CA THR A 209 33.72 14.16 -10.86
C THR A 209 33.00 13.79 -12.16
N ASP A 210 33.52 14.27 -13.30
CA ASP A 210 32.93 13.91 -14.60
C ASP A 210 33.10 12.40 -14.90
N GLU A 211 34.18 11.79 -14.43
CA GLU A 211 34.41 10.35 -14.55
C GLU A 211 33.42 9.54 -13.74
N GLU A 212 33.11 9.93 -12.51
CA GLU A 212 32.11 9.28 -11.66
C GLU A 212 30.71 9.40 -12.29
N LEU A 213 30.36 10.59 -12.78
CA LEU A 213 29.08 10.79 -13.47
C LEU A 213 28.97 9.91 -14.71
N GLN A 214 30.00 9.86 -15.54
CA GLN A 214 29.97 9.07 -16.76
C GLN A 214 29.87 7.58 -16.47
N ALA A 215 30.60 7.08 -15.47
CA ALA A 215 30.54 5.67 -15.05
C ALA A 215 29.14 5.28 -14.52
N ASP A 216 28.51 6.17 -13.75
CA ASP A 216 27.16 5.95 -13.24
C ASP A 216 26.12 5.96 -14.36
N LEU A 217 26.18 6.92 -15.29
CA LEU A 217 25.32 6.97 -16.47
C LEU A 217 25.44 5.72 -17.35
N GLU A 218 26.65 5.19 -17.53
CA GLU A 218 26.88 3.95 -18.29
C GLU A 218 26.27 2.73 -17.59
N SER A 219 26.48 2.63 -16.28
CA SER A 219 25.92 1.55 -15.46
C SER A 219 24.39 1.57 -15.47
N SER A 220 23.80 2.73 -15.19
CA SER A 220 22.35 2.93 -15.13
C SER A 220 21.69 2.72 -16.50
N ALA A 221 22.28 3.22 -17.59
CA ALA A 221 21.77 2.98 -18.94
C ALA A 221 21.68 1.47 -19.24
N SER A 222 22.72 0.71 -18.85
CA SER A 222 22.73 -0.75 -19.03
C SER A 222 21.69 -1.44 -18.15
N GLU A 223 21.57 -1.05 -16.90
CA GLU A 223 20.65 -1.63 -15.91
C GLU A 223 19.20 -1.43 -16.30
N TYR A 224 18.84 -0.22 -16.76
CA TYR A 224 17.48 0.11 -17.19
C TYR A 224 17.19 -0.25 -18.66
N GLY A 225 18.13 -0.89 -19.35
CA GLY A 225 17.94 -1.42 -20.69
C GLY A 225 17.87 -0.37 -21.79
N TYR A 226 18.56 0.76 -21.62
CA TYR A 226 18.71 1.76 -22.68
C TYR A 226 19.81 1.37 -23.66
N ASP A 227 19.62 1.68 -24.93
CA ASP A 227 20.56 1.35 -26.01
C ASP A 227 21.86 2.16 -25.94
N SER A 228 21.85 3.33 -25.25
CA SER A 228 22.99 4.20 -25.09
C SER A 228 22.86 5.14 -23.89
N VAL A 229 23.98 5.68 -23.43
CA VAL A 229 24.03 6.74 -22.40
C VAL A 229 23.24 7.98 -22.86
N ASP A 230 23.36 8.36 -24.13
CA ASP A 230 22.64 9.54 -24.66
C ASP A 230 21.11 9.33 -24.57
N ALA A 231 20.60 8.12 -24.91
CA ALA A 231 19.18 7.79 -24.77
C ALA A 231 18.72 7.83 -23.31
N TYR A 232 19.55 7.37 -22.38
CA TYR A 232 19.26 7.44 -20.95
C TYR A 232 19.26 8.88 -20.44
N GLN A 233 20.23 9.71 -20.84
CA GLN A 233 20.28 11.13 -20.48
C GLN A 233 19.07 11.92 -21.01
N GLU A 234 18.60 11.61 -22.22
CA GLU A 234 17.38 12.19 -22.78
C GLU A 234 16.15 11.80 -21.94
N ALA A 235 16.08 10.56 -21.50
CA ALA A 235 15.00 10.06 -20.61
C ALA A 235 15.02 10.71 -19.22
N ILE A 236 16.20 10.92 -18.63
CA ILE A 236 16.36 11.67 -17.37
C ILE A 236 15.85 13.12 -17.52
N GLY A 237 16.19 13.80 -18.62
CA GLY A 237 15.80 15.17 -18.94
C GLY A 237 16.48 16.24 -18.07
N ASP A 238 16.54 16.07 -16.74
CA ASP A 238 17.20 16.97 -15.78
C ASP A 238 18.56 16.42 -15.33
N LEU A 239 19.58 16.55 -16.15
CA LEU A 239 20.95 16.12 -15.80
C LEU A 239 21.52 16.86 -14.59
N ARG A 240 21.10 18.12 -14.32
CA ARG A 240 21.53 18.87 -13.14
C ARG A 240 20.95 18.21 -11.87
N GLY A 241 19.67 17.92 -11.86
CA GLY A 241 19.03 17.21 -10.75
C GLY A 241 19.62 15.84 -10.52
N TYR A 242 19.99 15.13 -11.59
CA TYR A 242 20.68 13.85 -11.50
C TYR A 242 22.07 13.96 -10.84
N LYS A 243 22.87 14.96 -11.21
CA LYS A 243 24.15 15.24 -10.55
C LYS A 243 23.97 15.60 -9.06
N GLU A 244 22.97 16.38 -8.73
CA GLU A 244 22.62 16.72 -7.33
C GLU A 244 22.24 15.46 -6.53
N TYR A 245 21.51 14.54 -7.13
CA TYR A 245 21.15 13.25 -6.53
C TYR A 245 22.41 12.41 -6.23
N LEU A 246 23.28 12.17 -7.22
CA LEU A 246 24.50 11.38 -7.03
C LEU A 246 25.46 12.01 -5.98
N MET A 247 25.58 13.32 -5.99
CA MET A 247 26.35 14.04 -4.96
C MET A 247 25.72 13.82 -3.58
N SER A 248 24.40 13.89 -3.47
CA SER A 248 23.70 13.70 -2.21
C SER A 248 23.89 12.28 -1.67
N GLU A 249 23.81 11.25 -2.51
CA GLU A 249 24.09 9.86 -2.10
C GLU A 249 25.52 9.73 -1.52
N LYS A 250 26.49 10.31 -2.21
CA LYS A 250 27.88 10.28 -1.78
C LYS A 250 28.09 10.97 -0.42
N VAL A 251 27.45 12.13 -0.22
CA VAL A 251 27.51 12.87 1.05
C VAL A 251 26.73 12.16 2.14
N THR A 252 25.55 11.63 1.87
CA THR A 252 24.75 10.88 2.84
C THR A 252 25.51 9.67 3.36
N LYS A 253 26.12 8.91 2.47
CA LYS A 253 26.99 7.78 2.86
C LYS A 253 28.13 8.22 3.78
N TYR A 254 28.82 9.29 3.43
CA TYR A 254 29.89 9.86 4.28
C TYR A 254 29.37 10.28 5.65
N LEU A 255 28.19 10.94 5.70
CA LEU A 255 27.59 11.38 6.93
C LEU A 255 27.22 10.19 7.85
N ILE A 256 26.65 9.13 7.29
CA ILE A 256 26.29 7.92 8.04
C ILE A 256 27.54 7.23 8.59
N GLU A 257 28.60 7.09 7.78
CA GLU A 257 29.85 6.48 8.19
C GLU A 257 30.56 7.25 9.33
N ASN A 258 30.29 8.56 9.45
CA ASN A 258 30.86 9.43 10.46
C ASN A 258 29.86 9.86 11.57
N ALA A 259 28.63 9.38 11.52
CA ALA A 259 27.62 9.66 12.54
C ALA A 259 27.81 8.80 13.80
N ASN A 260 27.49 9.38 14.95
CA ASN A 260 27.32 8.60 16.17
C ASN A 260 25.88 8.06 16.23
N VAL A 261 25.68 6.86 15.69
CA VAL A 261 24.38 6.20 15.70
C VAL A 261 24.13 5.52 17.02
N THR A 262 23.00 5.78 17.66
CA THR A 262 22.54 5.07 18.84
C THR A 262 21.29 4.30 18.46
N GLU A 263 21.35 2.99 18.52
CA GLU A 263 20.18 2.14 18.35
C GLU A 263 19.36 2.17 19.63
N THR A 264 18.08 2.47 19.53
CA THR A 264 17.11 2.31 20.62
C THR A 264 16.24 1.10 20.30
N GLU A 265 16.10 0.19 21.25
CA GLU A 265 15.12 -0.90 21.10
C GLU A 265 13.72 -0.28 20.94
N ALA A 266 12.98 -0.73 19.95
CA ALA A 266 11.58 -0.38 19.81
C ALA A 266 10.84 -0.83 21.09
N SER A 267 10.09 0.10 21.73
CA SER A 267 9.29 -0.28 22.88
C SER A 267 8.20 -1.25 22.40
N THR A 268 8.20 -2.47 22.93
CA THR A 268 7.20 -3.51 22.63
C THR A 268 5.84 -3.24 23.30
N GLU A 269 5.54 -2.00 23.69
CA GLU A 269 4.31 -1.69 24.42
C GLU A 269 3.03 -1.64 23.58
N GLU A 270 3.11 -1.68 22.24
CA GLU A 270 1.90 -1.66 21.38
C GLU A 270 1.45 -3.04 20.85
N ALA A 271 2.14 -4.13 21.19
CA ALA A 271 1.80 -5.46 20.66
C ALA A 271 1.03 -6.38 21.64
N THR A 272 0.52 -5.87 22.76
CA THR A 272 -0.12 -6.69 23.79
C THR A 272 -1.62 -6.44 24.00
N GLU A 273 -2.32 -5.83 23.06
CA GLU A 273 -3.79 -5.65 23.19
C GLU A 273 -4.58 -6.33 22.06
N GLU A 274 -4.30 -7.59 21.72
CA GLU A 274 -5.33 -8.41 21.04
C GLU A 274 -5.03 -9.92 21.12
N THR A 275 -4.86 -10.44 22.35
CA THR A 275 -5.14 -11.85 22.62
C THR A 275 -6.00 -11.94 23.87
N THR A 276 -7.28 -11.63 23.71
CA THR A 276 -8.27 -12.02 24.69
C THR A 276 -8.59 -13.49 24.42
N GLU A 277 -8.00 -14.34 25.22
CA GLU A 277 -8.31 -15.76 25.31
C GLU A 277 -9.82 -15.95 25.55
N THR A 278 -10.47 -16.60 24.61
CA THR A 278 -11.77 -17.20 24.89
C THR A 278 -11.49 -18.59 25.48
N GLU A 279 -11.24 -18.62 26.78
CA GLU A 279 -11.31 -19.88 27.54
C GLU A 279 -12.75 -20.37 27.55
N THR A 280 -13.03 -21.41 26.78
CA THR A 280 -14.27 -22.16 26.87
C THR A 280 -14.15 -23.07 28.07
N GLU A 281 -14.79 -22.69 29.19
CA GLU A 281 -14.99 -23.58 30.33
C GLU A 281 -15.83 -24.78 29.91
N THR A 282 -15.20 -25.94 29.79
CA THR A 282 -15.89 -27.23 29.68
C THR A 282 -16.31 -27.65 31.07
N THR A 283 -17.51 -27.36 31.49
CA THR A 283 -18.13 -27.95 32.68
C THR A 283 -18.45 -29.42 32.43
N THR A 284 -17.61 -30.28 32.97
CA THR A 284 -17.90 -31.73 33.03
C THR A 284 -18.96 -31.98 34.13
N GLU A 285 -20.20 -32.22 33.76
CA GLU A 285 -21.25 -32.69 34.68
C GLU A 285 -21.09 -34.18 34.88
N THR A 286 -20.64 -34.57 36.07
CA THR A 286 -20.59 -35.94 36.54
C THR A 286 -22.02 -36.34 37.01
N ALA A 287 -22.68 -37.17 36.23
CA ALA A 287 -23.91 -37.85 36.67
C ALA A 287 -23.56 -38.94 37.72
N THR A 288 -24.00 -38.73 38.93
CA THR A 288 -23.96 -39.76 39.98
C THR A 288 -25.27 -40.51 39.96
N GLU A 289 -25.25 -41.80 39.62
CA GLU A 289 -26.32 -42.75 39.84
C GLU A 289 -26.55 -42.97 41.35
N ALA A 290 -27.78 -42.87 41.77
CA ALA A 290 -28.22 -43.45 43.04
C ALA A 290 -29.62 -44.09 42.89
N LYS A 291 -29.60 -45.43 42.95
CA LYS A 291 -30.68 -46.33 43.32
C LYS A 291 -32.15 -46.03 43.03
#